data_b13aa1ef04548aad23e97f18cbedd677
#
_entry.id   b13aa1ef04548aad23e97f18cbedd677
#
_cell.length_a   1.000
_cell.length_b   1.000
_cell.length_c   1.000
_cell.angle_alpha   90.00
_cell.angle_beta   90.00
_cell.angle_gamma   90.00
#
_symmetry.space_group_name_H-M   'P 1'
#
loop_
_entity.id
_entity.type
_entity.pdbx_description
1 polymer ?
#
loop_
_entity_poly.entity_id
_entity_poly.type
_entity_poly.pdbx_seq_one_letter_code
_entity_poly.pdbx_strand_id
1 'polypeptide(L)'
;MQTFLPYADFQRSAESLDNKRLGKQRVEAMQIYKACVLDDYGWKNHPAVKMWVGYEPALLEYMDTMIKTWVERGFNNTMGIVGGEDITQLPPWVGDERLHSSHRSNLLRKNEKFYSQFNWTEPHDMPY
;
A
#
# COMPACT_ATOMS: atom_id res chain seq x y z
N MET A 1 -5.75 9.30 1.55
CA MET A 1 -5.38 8.04 0.85
C MET A 1 -3.89 7.82 0.94
N GLN A 2 -3.48 6.58 1.05
CA GLN A 2 -2.08 6.21 1.15
C GLN A 2 -1.90 4.76 0.74
N THR A 3 -0.74 4.42 0.18
CA THR A 3 -0.31 3.05 -0.01
C THR A 3 0.86 2.78 0.95
N PHE A 4 0.62 1.98 1.97
CA PHE A 4 1.66 1.67 2.95
C PHE A 4 2.62 0.61 2.41
N LEU A 5 3.89 0.95 2.32
CA LEU A 5 4.98 0.06 1.91
C LEU A 5 6.13 0.15 2.92
N PRO A 6 5.96 -0.47 4.11
CA PRO A 6 7.07 -0.50 5.08
C PRO A 6 8.27 -1.32 4.58
N TYR A 7 8.08 -2.11 3.54
CA TYR A 7 9.13 -2.87 2.87
C TYR A 7 8.99 -2.73 1.35
N ALA A 8 10.05 -2.98 0.60
CA ALA A 8 10.00 -2.98 -0.86
C ALA A 8 9.15 -4.14 -1.40
N ASP A 9 9.09 -5.24 -0.67
CA ASP A 9 8.29 -6.42 -1.03
C ASP A 9 6.82 -6.19 -0.65
N PHE A 10 5.91 -6.31 -1.62
CA PHE A 10 4.48 -6.08 -1.42
C PHE A 10 3.87 -7.08 -0.44
N GLN A 11 4.22 -8.36 -0.59
CA GLN A 11 3.69 -9.41 0.28
C GLN A 11 4.12 -9.21 1.74
N ARG A 12 5.40 -8.90 1.95
CA ARG A 12 5.92 -8.62 3.28
C ARG A 12 5.27 -7.38 3.89
N SER A 13 5.04 -6.35 3.08
CA SER A 13 4.32 -5.16 3.53
C SER A 13 2.90 -5.49 3.94
N ALA A 14 2.17 -6.28 3.13
CA ALA A 14 0.81 -6.69 3.46
C ALA A 14 0.77 -7.49 4.76
N GLU A 15 1.67 -8.44 4.94
CA GLU A 15 1.72 -9.28 6.12
C GLU A 15 2.04 -8.49 7.40
N SER A 16 2.73 -7.36 7.27
CA SER A 16 3.07 -6.53 8.42
C SER A 16 1.94 -5.61 8.89
N LEU A 17 0.91 -5.38 8.06
CA LEU A 17 -0.17 -4.46 8.41
C LEU A 17 -1.15 -5.09 9.42
N ASP A 18 -1.63 -4.26 10.36
CA ASP A 18 -2.72 -4.66 11.22
C ASP A 18 -4.02 -4.81 10.41
N ASN A 19 -5.00 -5.51 10.97
CA ASN A 19 -6.23 -5.84 10.22
C ASN A 19 -6.95 -4.61 9.69
N LYS A 20 -7.05 -3.55 10.50
CA LYS A 20 -7.74 -2.33 10.11
C LYS A 20 -7.08 -1.69 8.88
N ARG A 21 -5.76 -1.57 8.90
CA ARG A 21 -5.03 -0.93 7.81
C ARG A 21 -4.94 -1.82 6.58
N LEU A 22 -4.81 -3.11 6.76
CA LEU A 22 -4.84 -4.06 5.64
C LEU A 22 -6.19 -3.98 4.90
N GLY A 23 -7.30 -3.99 5.62
CA GLY A 23 -8.62 -3.86 5.03
C GLY A 23 -8.80 -2.57 4.26
N LYS A 24 -8.32 -1.45 4.82
CA LYS A 24 -8.36 -0.15 4.15
C LYS A 24 -7.49 -0.10 2.90
N GLN A 25 -6.33 -0.75 2.93
CA GLN A 25 -5.40 -0.72 1.79
C GLN A 25 -6.00 -1.37 0.54
N ARG A 26 -6.83 -2.40 0.68
CA ARG A 26 -7.58 -2.96 -0.45
C ARG A 26 -8.40 -1.88 -1.16
N VAL A 27 -9.15 -1.12 -0.38
CA VAL A 27 -10.06 -0.10 -0.88
C VAL A 27 -9.32 1.11 -1.40
N GLU A 28 -8.33 1.59 -0.65
CA GLU A 28 -7.54 2.77 -1.03
C GLU A 28 -6.74 2.52 -2.31
N ALA A 29 -6.17 1.34 -2.48
CA ALA A 29 -5.45 0.99 -3.72
C ALA A 29 -6.40 1.01 -4.92
N MET A 30 -7.63 0.52 -4.76
CA MET A 30 -8.63 0.58 -5.81
C MET A 30 -9.02 2.03 -6.15
N GLN A 31 -9.19 2.87 -5.13
CA GLN A 31 -9.51 4.28 -5.32
C GLN A 31 -8.38 5.01 -6.06
N ILE A 32 -7.14 4.74 -5.69
CA ILE A 32 -5.98 5.32 -6.35
C ILE A 32 -5.92 4.86 -7.81
N TYR A 33 -6.14 3.57 -8.06
CA TYR A 33 -6.16 3.03 -9.43
C TYR A 33 -7.23 3.72 -10.29
N LYS A 34 -8.46 3.86 -9.76
CA LYS A 34 -9.53 4.55 -10.47
C LYS A 34 -9.17 6.00 -10.76
N ALA A 35 -8.54 6.68 -9.82
CA ALA A 35 -8.09 8.06 -10.03
C ALA A 35 -7.02 8.15 -11.11
N CYS A 36 -6.19 7.13 -11.28
CA CYS A 36 -5.18 7.09 -12.34
C CYS A 36 -5.77 6.90 -13.73
N VAL A 37 -6.84 6.10 -13.86
CA VAL A 37 -7.34 5.64 -15.17
C VAL A 37 -8.65 6.28 -15.61
N LEU A 38 -9.44 6.84 -14.69
CA LEU A 38 -10.73 7.46 -15.01
C LEU A 38 -10.59 8.97 -15.07
N ASP A 39 -11.06 9.58 -16.16
CA ASP A 39 -10.88 11.02 -16.40
C ASP A 39 -11.63 11.90 -15.40
N ASP A 40 -12.81 11.48 -14.97
CA ASP A 40 -13.70 12.26 -14.11
C ASP A 40 -13.71 11.83 -12.66
N TYR A 41 -12.83 10.90 -12.29
CA TYR A 41 -12.72 10.45 -10.90
C TYR A 41 -11.98 11.50 -10.07
N GLY A 42 -12.47 11.75 -8.86
CA GLY A 42 -11.80 12.67 -7.95
C GLY A 42 -10.39 12.23 -7.55
N TRP A 43 -9.68 13.06 -6.81
CA TRP A 43 -8.37 12.73 -6.22
C TRP A 43 -7.19 12.73 -7.19
N LYS A 44 -7.36 13.14 -8.46
CA LYS A 44 -6.27 13.10 -9.45
C LYS A 44 -5.02 13.88 -9.02
N ASN A 45 -5.20 14.94 -8.23
CA ASN A 45 -4.09 15.75 -7.74
C ASN A 45 -3.53 15.30 -6.39
N HIS A 46 -4.07 14.24 -5.81
CA HIS A 46 -3.59 13.72 -4.54
C HIS A 46 -2.19 13.13 -4.72
N PRO A 47 -1.24 13.42 -3.79
CA PRO A 47 0.13 12.90 -3.92
C PRO A 47 0.21 11.37 -4.06
N ALA A 48 -0.62 10.62 -3.34
CA ALA A 48 -0.65 9.17 -3.43
C ALA A 48 -1.05 8.69 -4.83
N VAL A 49 -1.94 9.41 -5.52
CA VAL A 49 -2.32 9.09 -6.91
C VAL A 49 -1.17 9.40 -7.86
N LYS A 50 -0.56 10.57 -7.71
CA LYS A 50 0.55 11.00 -8.58
C LYS A 50 1.73 10.06 -8.54
N MET A 51 2.00 9.42 -7.41
CA MET A 51 3.10 8.46 -7.26
C MET A 51 2.93 7.25 -8.18
N TRP A 52 1.70 6.84 -8.44
CA TRP A 52 1.41 5.62 -9.19
C TRP A 52 1.10 5.86 -10.67
N VAL A 53 0.92 7.10 -11.10
CA VAL A 53 0.64 7.39 -12.52
C VAL A 53 1.77 6.84 -13.39
N GLY A 54 1.42 6.04 -14.39
CA GLY A 54 2.40 5.36 -15.23
C GLY A 54 2.80 3.98 -14.73
N TYR A 55 2.37 3.58 -13.51
CA TYR A 55 2.74 2.30 -12.90
C TYR A 55 1.51 1.51 -12.45
N GLU A 56 0.41 1.65 -13.17
CA GLU A 56 -0.88 1.05 -12.82
C GLU A 56 -0.82 -0.48 -12.70
N PRO A 57 -0.07 -1.22 -13.55
CA PRO A 57 0.06 -2.67 -13.35
C PRO A 57 0.68 -3.04 -12.00
N ALA A 58 1.69 -2.30 -11.55
CA ALA A 58 2.30 -2.53 -10.24
C ALA A 58 1.31 -2.20 -9.10
N LEU A 59 0.50 -1.16 -9.28
CA LEU A 59 -0.54 -0.81 -8.31
C LEU A 59 -1.60 -1.91 -8.19
N LEU A 60 -2.00 -2.51 -9.30
CA LEU A 60 -2.92 -3.65 -9.29
C LEU A 60 -2.32 -4.85 -8.56
N GLU A 61 -1.04 -5.12 -8.74
CA GLU A 61 -0.35 -6.17 -7.98
C GLU A 61 -0.34 -5.86 -6.49
N TYR A 62 -0.09 -4.61 -6.12
CA TYR A 62 -0.18 -4.18 -4.72
C TYR A 62 -1.58 -4.43 -4.16
N MET A 63 -2.62 -4.02 -4.90
CA MET A 63 -4.01 -4.21 -4.49
C MET A 63 -4.34 -5.70 -4.32
N ASP A 64 -3.98 -6.51 -5.31
CA ASP A 64 -4.25 -7.96 -5.27
C ASP A 64 -3.53 -8.62 -4.10
N THR A 65 -2.31 -8.18 -3.78
CA THR A 65 -1.55 -8.68 -2.64
C THR A 65 -2.27 -8.36 -1.32
N MET A 66 -2.81 -7.15 -1.20
CA MET A 66 -3.59 -6.77 -0.01
C MET A 66 -4.87 -7.61 0.11
N ILE A 67 -5.58 -7.83 -1.01
CA ILE A 67 -6.78 -8.66 -1.03
C ILE A 67 -6.47 -10.10 -0.63
N LYS A 68 -5.45 -10.70 -1.22
CA LYS A 68 -5.08 -12.08 -0.92
C LYS A 68 -4.71 -12.26 0.54
N THR A 69 -3.93 -11.35 1.10
CA THR A 69 -3.54 -11.39 2.51
C THR A 69 -4.75 -11.24 3.42
N TRP A 70 -5.69 -10.35 3.06
CA TRP A 70 -6.95 -10.16 3.78
C TRP A 70 -7.76 -11.45 3.83
N VAL A 71 -7.91 -12.12 2.70
CA VAL A 71 -8.65 -13.40 2.60
C VAL A 71 -7.94 -14.49 3.39
N GLU A 72 -6.61 -14.57 3.32
CA GLU A 72 -5.81 -15.55 4.07
C GLU A 72 -6.00 -15.41 5.58
N ARG A 73 -6.29 -14.20 6.07
CA ARG A 73 -6.58 -13.97 7.49
C ARG A 73 -8.01 -14.37 7.88
N GLY A 74 -8.82 -14.83 6.92
CA GLY A 74 -10.18 -15.31 7.16
C GLY A 74 -11.27 -14.26 7.04
N PHE A 75 -10.96 -13.09 6.49
CA PHE A 75 -11.94 -12.01 6.32
C PHE A 75 -12.65 -12.10 4.97
N ASN A 76 -13.89 -11.63 4.93
CA ASN A 76 -14.66 -11.59 3.71
C ASN A 76 -14.16 -10.48 2.78
N ASN A 77 -14.15 -10.78 1.48
CA ASN A 77 -13.78 -9.82 0.46
C ASN A 77 -14.74 -9.89 -0.72
N THR A 78 -15.28 -8.73 -1.11
CA THR A 78 -16.17 -8.61 -2.26
C THR A 78 -15.49 -7.97 -3.47
N MET A 79 -14.24 -7.56 -3.34
CA MET A 79 -13.48 -6.94 -4.42
C MET A 79 -12.89 -8.01 -5.33
N GLY A 80 -12.98 -7.80 -6.65
CA GLY A 80 -12.38 -8.72 -7.62
C GLY A 80 -10.86 -8.60 -7.62
N ILE A 81 -10.19 -9.75 -7.79
CA ILE A 81 -8.74 -9.79 -8.04
C ILE A 81 -8.55 -9.58 -9.53
N VAL A 82 -7.75 -8.57 -9.91
CA VAL A 82 -7.55 -8.18 -11.31
C VAL A 82 -6.30 -8.81 -11.91
N GLY A 83 -5.54 -9.57 -11.15
CA GLY A 83 -4.23 -10.12 -11.52
C GLY A 83 -4.10 -10.68 -12.93
N GLY A 84 -2.87 -10.87 -13.39
CA GLY A 84 -2.56 -11.52 -14.66
C GLY A 84 -1.78 -10.68 -15.65
N GLU A 85 -1.56 -9.40 -15.39
CA GLU A 85 -0.65 -8.59 -16.18
C GLU A 85 0.77 -8.70 -15.63
N ASP A 86 1.73 -8.92 -16.51
CA ASP A 86 3.14 -8.92 -16.12
C ASP A 86 3.57 -7.51 -15.72
N ILE A 87 4.18 -7.40 -14.56
CA ILE A 87 4.79 -6.15 -14.13
C ILE A 87 6.10 -6.01 -14.88
N THR A 88 6.12 -5.12 -15.86
CA THR A 88 7.33 -4.82 -16.62
C THR A 88 8.16 -3.73 -15.97
N GLN A 89 7.57 -2.95 -15.06
CA GLN A 89 8.23 -1.81 -14.44
C GLN A 89 7.63 -1.50 -13.07
N LEU A 90 8.50 -1.47 -12.06
CA LEU A 90 8.13 -0.97 -10.73
C LEU A 90 8.39 0.54 -10.65
N PRO A 91 7.61 1.27 -9.83
CA PRO A 91 7.94 2.67 -9.58
C PRO A 91 9.36 2.82 -9.04
N PRO A 92 10.09 3.89 -9.41
CA PRO A 92 11.48 4.06 -8.99
C PRO A 92 11.65 4.24 -7.49
N TRP A 93 10.59 4.64 -6.78
CA TRP A 93 10.64 4.80 -5.33
C TRP A 93 10.44 3.48 -4.56
N VAL A 94 10.03 2.41 -5.23
CA VAL A 94 10.01 1.08 -4.62
C VAL A 94 11.47 0.62 -4.48
N GLY A 95 11.89 0.35 -3.25
CA GLY A 95 13.28 0.05 -2.93
C GLY A 95 14.05 1.26 -2.39
N ASP A 96 13.48 2.45 -2.40
CA ASP A 96 14.07 3.61 -1.72
C ASP A 96 13.84 3.48 -0.21
N GLU A 97 14.90 3.18 0.53
CA GLU A 97 14.80 2.95 1.97
C GLU A 97 14.24 4.15 2.73
N ARG A 98 14.47 5.36 2.25
CA ARG A 98 13.91 6.56 2.90
C ARG A 98 12.40 6.55 2.87
N LEU A 99 11.79 6.11 1.76
CA LEU A 99 10.34 5.99 1.65
C LEU A 99 9.83 4.90 2.59
N HIS A 100 10.43 3.72 2.56
CA HIS A 100 9.99 2.60 3.39
C HIS A 100 10.15 2.91 4.87
N SER A 101 11.25 3.56 5.25
CA SER A 101 11.50 4.00 6.61
C SER A 101 10.45 5.02 7.09
N SER A 102 10.06 5.96 6.24
CA SER A 102 9.01 6.93 6.59
C SER A 102 7.65 6.27 6.78
N HIS A 103 7.35 5.24 6.00
CA HIS A 103 6.12 4.45 6.16
C HIS A 103 6.13 3.66 7.47
N ARG A 104 7.27 3.04 7.83
CA ARG A 104 7.41 2.37 9.14
C ARG A 104 7.20 3.35 10.29
N SER A 105 7.82 4.52 10.21
CA SER A 105 7.64 5.58 11.21
C SER A 105 6.18 5.97 11.37
N ASN A 106 5.49 6.16 10.26
CA ASN A 106 4.08 6.55 10.26
C ASN A 106 3.19 5.48 10.88
N LEU A 107 3.43 4.21 10.55
CA LEU A 107 2.68 3.09 11.12
C LEU A 107 2.92 2.99 12.63
N LEU A 108 4.17 3.14 13.09
CA LEU A 108 4.49 3.17 14.52
C LEU A 108 3.71 4.28 15.24
N ARG A 109 3.66 5.47 14.65
CA ARG A 109 2.91 6.59 15.23
C ARG A 109 1.42 6.29 15.32
N LYS A 110 0.86 5.58 14.34
CA LYS A 110 -0.57 5.25 14.30
C LYS A 110 -0.95 4.17 15.29
N ASN A 111 -0.09 3.18 15.50
CA ASN A 111 -0.36 2.07 16.41
C ASN A 111 0.94 1.44 16.91
N GLU A 112 1.62 2.12 17.81
CA GLU A 112 2.88 1.66 18.36
C GLU A 112 2.77 0.27 19.00
N LYS A 113 1.66 0.02 19.70
CA LYS A 113 1.45 -1.25 20.40
C LYS A 113 1.52 -2.44 19.45
N PHE A 114 0.92 -2.31 18.28
CA PHE A 114 0.94 -3.39 17.28
C PHE A 114 2.30 -3.45 16.56
N TYR A 115 2.79 -2.30 16.08
CA TYR A 115 3.97 -2.27 15.21
C TYR A 115 5.29 -2.43 15.95
N SER A 116 5.30 -2.30 17.28
CA SER A 116 6.51 -2.55 18.08
C SER A 116 7.00 -3.99 17.98
N GLN A 117 6.15 -4.94 17.61
CA GLN A 117 6.53 -6.34 17.44
C GLN A 117 7.58 -6.56 16.34
N PHE A 118 7.68 -5.65 15.39
CA PHE A 118 8.62 -5.77 14.26
C PHE A 118 10.01 -5.23 14.56
N ASN A 119 10.22 -4.68 15.76
CA ASN A 119 11.52 -4.11 16.19
C ASN A 119 12.01 -2.98 15.29
N TRP A 120 11.09 -2.22 14.69
CA TRP A 120 11.45 -1.05 13.91
C TRP A 120 12.04 0.03 14.81
N THR A 121 13.12 0.65 14.34
CA THR A 121 13.88 1.65 15.11
C THR A 121 13.59 3.09 14.68
N GLU A 122 12.72 3.29 13.70
CA GLU A 122 12.39 4.61 13.21
C GLU A 122 11.75 5.48 14.31
N PRO A 123 12.07 6.79 14.35
CA PRO A 123 11.31 7.71 15.19
C PRO A 123 9.87 7.83 14.69
N HIS A 124 8.97 8.29 15.55
CA HIS A 124 7.54 8.34 15.23
C HIS A 124 7.12 9.62 14.48
N ASP A 125 8.06 10.42 14.03
CA ASP A 125 7.81 11.74 13.47
C ASP A 125 8.42 11.99 12.11
N MET A 126 8.84 10.94 11.40
CA MET A 126 9.37 11.11 10.05
C MET A 126 8.28 11.57 9.09
N PRO A 127 8.55 12.50 8.18
CA PRO A 127 7.58 12.93 7.18
C PRO A 127 7.33 11.82 6.15
N TYR A 128 6.15 11.88 5.55
CA TYR A 128 5.82 11.00 4.44
C TYR A 128 6.63 11.35 3.20
#